data_4a6664b372586ae4d59d8ca9edbb7540
#
_entry.id   4a6664b372586ae4d59d8ca9edbb7540
#
_cell.length_a   1.000
_cell.length_b   1.000
_cell.length_c   1.000
_cell.angle_alpha   90.00
_cell.angle_beta   90.00
_cell.angle_gamma   90.00
#
_symmetry.space_group_name_H-M   'P 1'
#
loop_
_entity.id
_entity.type
_entity.pdbx_description
1 polymer ?
#
loop_
_entity_poly.entity_id
_entity_poly.type
_entity_poly.pdbx_seq_one_letter_code
_entity_poly.pdbx_strand_id
1 'polypeptide(L)'
;ASRGLGDVYKRQFYVSNTVELFERMAYYAVFIVLTIYLSTILGFNDFEASMISGLFSGGLYLLPIFTGAYADKIGFRKSMLVAFSLLTAGYFGLGVLPTLLESTGLVSYGASTHFSGLADSVFRWLIVPVLFIIMIGGSFIKSVISASVAKETTEATRARGYSIFYMMVNIGAFTGKTVIDPLRNMIGDQAYIYINYFSGFMTLIALLAVFFLYKSTHTVGEGKSMREIGQGFLRIVTNWRLLILILIITGFWMVQHQLYA
;
A
#
# COMPACT_ATOMS: atom_id res chain seq x y z
N ALA A 1 -5.08 -35.59 20.48
CA ALA A 1 -5.00 -35.56 19.03
C ALA A 1 -4.68 -34.10 18.62
N SER A 2 -3.54 -33.87 17.99
CA SER A 2 -3.19 -32.55 17.43
C SER A 2 -4.15 -32.27 16.28
N ARG A 3 -5.11 -31.35 16.47
CA ARG A 3 -5.90 -30.82 15.35
C ARG A 3 -4.94 -30.17 14.38
N GLY A 4 -4.97 -30.57 13.11
CA GLY A 4 -4.15 -29.95 12.08
C GLY A 4 -4.42 -28.44 11.97
N LEU A 5 -3.46 -27.68 11.48
CA LEU A 5 -3.60 -26.22 11.28
C LEU A 5 -4.86 -25.86 10.48
N GLY A 6 -5.32 -26.76 9.59
CA GLY A 6 -6.54 -26.58 8.79
C GLY A 6 -7.85 -26.57 9.57
N ASP A 7 -7.88 -27.18 10.76
CA ASP A 7 -9.07 -27.20 11.63
C ASP A 7 -9.17 -25.97 12.55
N VAL A 8 -8.11 -25.16 12.61
CA VAL A 8 -8.00 -24.00 13.54
C VAL A 8 -8.42 -22.71 12.85
N TYR A 9 -8.16 -22.58 11.55
CA TYR A 9 -8.45 -21.36 10.79
C TYR A 9 -9.28 -21.68 9.56
N LYS A 10 -10.23 -20.79 9.26
CA LYS A 10 -11.02 -20.90 8.04
C LYS A 10 -10.18 -20.58 6.80
N ARG A 11 -10.56 -21.12 5.64
CA ARG A 11 -9.91 -20.87 4.34
C ARG A 11 -9.65 -19.38 4.08
N GLN A 12 -10.58 -18.51 4.47
CA GLN A 12 -10.47 -17.07 4.26
C GLN A 12 -9.30 -16.44 5.01
N PHE A 13 -8.94 -16.96 6.18
CA PHE A 13 -7.76 -16.55 6.92
C PHE A 13 -6.48 -16.71 6.09
N TYR A 14 -6.31 -17.87 5.46
CA TYR A 14 -5.12 -18.11 4.62
C TYR A 14 -5.10 -17.24 3.38
N VAL A 15 -6.24 -17.06 2.72
CA VAL A 15 -6.35 -16.18 1.55
C VAL A 15 -6.01 -14.74 1.93
N SER A 16 -6.54 -14.22 3.05
CA SER A 16 -6.24 -12.86 3.53
C SER A 16 -4.76 -12.67 3.81
N ASN A 17 -4.11 -13.65 4.45
CA ASN A 17 -2.68 -13.58 4.72
C ASN A 17 -1.82 -13.66 3.45
N THR A 18 -2.24 -14.47 2.47
CA THR A 18 -1.54 -14.59 1.18
C THR A 18 -1.64 -13.29 0.38
N VAL A 19 -2.81 -12.68 0.31
CA VAL A 19 -2.96 -11.41 -0.42
C VAL A 19 -2.25 -10.26 0.28
N GLU A 20 -2.18 -10.26 1.62
CA GLU A 20 -1.35 -9.31 2.38
C GLU A 20 0.12 -9.45 2.04
N LEU A 21 0.64 -10.68 1.96
CA LEU A 21 2.02 -10.94 1.55
C LEU A 21 2.34 -10.24 0.21
N PHE A 22 1.54 -10.47 -0.82
CA PHE A 22 1.76 -9.88 -2.14
C PHE A 22 1.60 -8.35 -2.13
N GLU A 23 0.64 -7.84 -1.38
CA GLU A 23 0.46 -6.39 -1.23
C GLU A 23 1.68 -5.75 -0.54
N ARG A 24 2.19 -6.36 0.55
CA ARG A 24 3.38 -5.85 1.23
C ARG A 24 4.63 -5.91 0.34
N MET A 25 4.80 -6.97 -0.46
CA MET A 25 5.86 -7.03 -1.46
C MET A 25 5.78 -5.84 -2.43
N ALA A 26 4.60 -5.58 -2.98
CA ALA A 26 4.37 -4.47 -3.90
C ALA A 26 4.62 -3.11 -3.24
N TYR A 27 4.03 -2.89 -2.08
CA TYR A 27 4.12 -1.64 -1.35
C TYR A 27 5.56 -1.27 -0.99
N TYR A 28 6.30 -2.19 -0.36
CA TYR A 28 7.65 -1.90 0.09
C TYR A 28 8.66 -1.80 -1.06
N ALA A 29 8.44 -2.51 -2.17
CA ALA A 29 9.27 -2.36 -3.35
C ALA A 29 9.17 -0.94 -3.95
N VAL A 30 7.97 -0.40 -4.08
CA VAL A 30 7.77 0.96 -4.62
C VAL A 30 8.09 2.03 -3.59
N PHE A 31 7.63 1.86 -2.35
CA PHE A 31 7.73 2.90 -1.32
C PHE A 31 9.17 3.33 -1.03
N ILE A 32 10.08 2.37 -0.96
CA ILE A 32 11.50 2.66 -0.65
C ILE A 32 12.20 3.42 -1.79
N VAL A 33 11.76 3.23 -3.03
CA VAL A 33 12.37 3.90 -4.20
C VAL A 33 11.56 5.08 -4.72
N LEU A 34 10.40 5.36 -4.13
CA LEU A 34 9.48 6.38 -4.66
C LEU A 34 10.14 7.75 -4.80
N THR A 35 10.85 8.21 -3.78
CA THR A 35 11.53 9.52 -3.81
C THR A 35 12.60 9.55 -4.90
N ILE A 36 13.38 8.47 -5.05
CA ILE A 36 14.40 8.35 -6.09
C ILE A 36 13.74 8.28 -7.48
N TYR A 37 12.65 7.54 -7.62
CA TYR A 37 11.89 7.49 -8.87
C TYR A 37 11.37 8.87 -9.26
N LEU A 38 10.86 9.65 -8.31
CA LEU A 38 10.37 11.02 -8.56
C LEU A 38 11.51 11.94 -9.01
N SER A 39 12.68 11.88 -8.37
CA SER A 39 13.80 12.75 -8.71
C SER A 39 14.53 12.28 -9.97
N THR A 40 14.88 11.00 -10.06
CA THR A 40 15.73 10.47 -11.14
C THR A 40 14.94 10.25 -12.44
N ILE A 41 13.71 9.73 -12.34
CA ILE A 41 12.91 9.37 -13.52
C ILE A 41 12.00 10.52 -13.96
N LEU A 42 11.38 11.24 -13.04
CA LEU A 42 10.43 12.30 -13.36
C LEU A 42 10.99 13.73 -13.25
N GLY A 43 12.24 13.87 -12.82
CA GLY A 43 12.92 15.17 -12.79
C GLY A 43 12.38 16.15 -11.75
N PHE A 44 11.73 15.68 -10.68
CA PHE A 44 11.40 16.51 -9.54
C PHE A 44 12.67 16.85 -8.73
N ASN A 45 12.74 18.06 -8.18
CA ASN A 45 13.80 18.35 -7.24
C ASN A 45 13.59 17.60 -5.90
N ASP A 46 14.63 17.51 -5.07
CA ASP A 46 14.60 16.72 -3.83
C ASP A 46 13.51 17.18 -2.85
N PHE A 47 13.22 18.47 -2.79
CA PHE A 47 12.16 19.01 -1.95
C PHE A 47 10.78 18.62 -2.46
N GLU A 48 10.51 18.74 -3.76
CA GLU A 48 9.25 18.34 -4.39
C GLU A 48 9.05 16.82 -4.24
N ALA A 49 10.08 16.00 -4.54
CA ALA A 49 10.02 14.55 -4.41
C ALA A 49 9.72 14.11 -2.97
N SER A 50 10.36 14.73 -2.00
CA SER A 50 10.13 14.47 -0.58
C SER A 50 8.73 14.89 -0.14
N MET A 51 8.25 16.04 -0.59
CA MET A 51 6.89 16.51 -0.32
C MET A 51 5.82 15.56 -0.89
N ILE A 52 5.96 15.16 -2.15
CA ILE A 52 5.02 14.23 -2.80
C ILE A 52 5.01 12.89 -2.07
N SER A 53 6.19 12.34 -1.76
CA SER A 53 6.33 11.08 -1.01
C SER A 53 5.75 11.18 0.40
N GLY A 54 5.96 12.31 1.07
CA GLY A 54 5.42 12.59 2.40
C GLY A 54 3.89 12.69 2.39
N LEU A 55 3.30 13.41 1.43
CA LEU A 55 1.85 13.52 1.26
C LEU A 55 1.22 12.18 0.89
N PHE A 56 1.86 11.41 0.03
CA PHE A 56 1.44 10.06 -0.31
C PHE A 56 1.42 9.15 0.93
N SER A 57 2.49 9.17 1.73
CA SER A 57 2.58 8.42 2.98
C SER A 57 1.51 8.85 3.97
N GLY A 58 1.37 10.15 4.21
CA GLY A 58 0.37 10.72 5.11
C GLY A 58 -1.05 10.32 4.72
N GLY A 59 -1.36 10.36 3.43
CA GLY A 59 -2.65 9.92 2.90
C GLY A 59 -2.93 8.45 3.14
N LEU A 60 -1.94 7.57 2.98
CA LEU A 60 -2.05 6.14 3.27
C LEU A 60 -2.36 5.82 4.74
N TYR A 61 -2.05 6.72 5.66
CA TYR A 61 -2.38 6.57 7.09
C TYR A 61 -3.68 7.29 7.50
N LEU A 62 -4.05 8.37 6.82
CA LEU A 62 -5.26 9.13 7.11
C LEU A 62 -6.51 8.53 6.45
N LEU A 63 -6.42 8.14 5.18
CA LEU A 63 -7.57 7.65 4.42
C LEU A 63 -8.21 6.37 4.97
N PRO A 64 -7.49 5.43 5.63
CA PRO A 64 -8.11 4.24 6.21
C PRO A 64 -9.25 4.53 7.20
N ILE A 65 -9.25 5.69 7.83
CA ILE A 65 -10.34 6.15 8.71
C ILE A 65 -11.68 6.21 7.94
N PHE A 66 -11.63 6.70 6.70
CA PHE A 66 -12.82 6.86 5.85
C PHE A 66 -13.12 5.59 5.04
N THR A 67 -12.10 5.00 4.44
CA THR A 67 -12.27 3.81 3.59
C THR A 67 -12.65 2.58 4.40
N GLY A 68 -12.23 2.47 5.66
CA GLY A 68 -12.63 1.39 6.57
C GLY A 68 -14.13 1.38 6.83
N ALA A 69 -14.71 2.53 7.12
CA ALA A 69 -16.14 2.63 7.32
C ALA A 69 -16.96 2.38 6.04
N TYR A 70 -16.41 2.75 4.89
CA TYR A 70 -17.04 2.43 3.61
C TYR A 70 -16.93 0.93 3.30
N ALA A 71 -15.78 0.31 3.63
CA ALA A 71 -15.56 -1.12 3.48
C ALA A 71 -16.56 -1.97 4.28
N ASP A 72 -16.93 -1.52 5.49
CA ASP A 72 -17.95 -2.19 6.29
C ASP A 72 -19.33 -2.20 5.59
N LYS A 73 -19.63 -1.17 4.79
CA LYS A 73 -20.90 -1.08 4.03
C LYS A 73 -20.94 -1.98 2.80
N ILE A 74 -19.84 -2.08 2.05
CA ILE A 74 -19.81 -2.86 0.80
C ILE A 74 -19.36 -4.30 1.00
N GLY A 75 -18.82 -4.60 2.17
CA GLY A 75 -18.31 -5.92 2.57
C GLY A 75 -16.88 -6.19 2.10
N PHE A 76 -16.19 -7.05 2.82
CA PHE A 76 -14.74 -7.26 2.68
C PHE A 76 -14.30 -7.74 1.30
N ARG A 77 -15.03 -8.68 0.68
CA ARG A 77 -14.67 -9.18 -0.65
C ARG A 77 -14.70 -8.06 -1.70
N LYS A 78 -15.77 -7.28 -1.73
CA LYS A 78 -15.89 -6.17 -2.68
C LYS A 78 -14.84 -5.10 -2.42
N SER A 79 -14.60 -4.77 -1.16
CA SER A 79 -13.56 -3.81 -0.75
C SER A 79 -12.17 -4.24 -1.21
N MET A 80 -11.81 -5.53 -1.03
CA MET A 80 -10.52 -6.05 -1.50
C MET A 80 -10.42 -6.05 -3.02
N LEU A 81 -11.49 -6.41 -3.75
CA LEU A 81 -11.49 -6.35 -5.22
C LEU A 81 -11.28 -4.93 -5.73
N VAL A 82 -12.01 -3.95 -5.18
CA VAL A 82 -11.81 -2.52 -5.52
C VAL A 82 -10.39 -2.09 -5.20
N ALA A 83 -9.90 -2.39 -4.01
CA ALA A 83 -8.56 -2.03 -3.56
C ALA A 83 -7.48 -2.59 -4.47
N PHE A 84 -7.49 -3.90 -4.73
CA PHE A 84 -6.47 -4.52 -5.59
C PHE A 84 -6.60 -4.10 -7.06
N SER A 85 -7.80 -3.80 -7.55
CA SER A 85 -7.96 -3.21 -8.88
C SER A 85 -7.31 -1.83 -8.99
N LEU A 86 -7.52 -0.97 -7.98
CA LEU A 86 -6.90 0.35 -7.91
C LEU A 86 -5.38 0.26 -7.75
N LEU A 87 -4.87 -0.63 -6.87
CA LEU A 87 -3.45 -0.83 -6.69
C LEU A 87 -2.77 -1.35 -7.95
N THR A 88 -3.37 -2.34 -8.62
CA THR A 88 -2.85 -2.89 -9.88
C THR A 88 -2.80 -1.82 -10.96
N ALA A 89 -3.89 -1.08 -11.15
CA ALA A 89 -3.94 0.02 -12.13
C ALA A 89 -2.93 1.12 -11.79
N GLY A 90 -2.79 1.47 -10.52
CA GLY A 90 -1.86 2.50 -10.06
C GLY A 90 -0.39 2.10 -10.24
N TYR A 91 0.00 0.90 -9.83
CA TYR A 91 1.39 0.44 -9.99
C TYR A 91 1.77 0.22 -11.46
N PHE A 92 0.88 -0.35 -12.28
CA PHE A 92 1.13 -0.39 -13.73
C PHE A 92 1.15 1.03 -14.32
N GLY A 93 0.31 1.94 -13.82
CA GLY A 93 0.32 3.35 -14.20
C GLY A 93 1.68 4.01 -13.94
N LEU A 94 2.30 3.76 -12.77
CA LEU A 94 3.66 4.22 -12.48
C LEU A 94 4.69 3.64 -13.44
N GLY A 95 4.57 2.36 -13.80
CA GLY A 95 5.48 1.71 -14.75
C GLY A 95 5.33 2.26 -16.18
N VAL A 96 4.10 2.51 -16.62
CA VAL A 96 3.80 3.00 -17.97
C VAL A 96 4.04 4.51 -18.12
N LEU A 97 3.95 5.29 -17.05
CA LEU A 97 4.06 6.75 -17.08
C LEU A 97 5.32 7.26 -17.79
N PRO A 98 6.55 6.72 -17.55
CA PRO A 98 7.73 7.14 -18.30
C PRO A 98 7.60 6.96 -19.81
N THR A 99 7.07 5.82 -20.27
CA THR A 99 6.84 5.56 -21.69
C THR A 99 5.82 6.53 -22.29
N LEU A 100 4.77 6.86 -21.55
CA LEU A 100 3.80 7.88 -21.97
C LEU A 100 4.46 9.26 -22.10
N LEU A 101 5.34 9.64 -21.16
CA LEU A 101 6.08 10.89 -21.20
C LEU A 101 7.07 10.92 -22.38
N GLU A 102 7.75 9.81 -22.66
CA GLU A 102 8.64 9.69 -23.81
C GLU A 102 7.87 9.83 -25.13
N SER A 103 6.66 9.31 -25.22
CA SER A 103 5.82 9.43 -26.42
C SER A 103 5.42 10.87 -26.74
N THR A 104 5.52 11.80 -25.78
CA THR A 104 5.30 13.24 -26.03
C THR A 104 6.46 13.91 -26.78
N GLY A 105 7.59 13.23 -26.95
CA GLY A 105 8.80 13.77 -27.55
C GLY A 105 9.56 14.78 -26.67
N LEU A 106 9.09 15.02 -25.44
CA LEU A 106 9.73 15.93 -24.48
C LEU A 106 10.90 15.28 -23.75
N VAL A 107 10.95 13.95 -23.77
CA VAL A 107 11.87 13.14 -22.99
C VAL A 107 12.37 12.00 -23.83
N SER A 108 13.62 11.60 -23.66
CA SER A 108 14.16 10.37 -24.20
C SER A 108 14.83 9.59 -23.08
N TYR A 109 14.35 8.38 -22.80
CA TYR A 109 14.92 7.46 -21.84
C TYR A 109 15.96 6.56 -22.53
N GLY A 110 17.11 7.13 -22.88
CA GLY A 110 18.25 6.34 -23.39
C GLY A 110 18.84 5.43 -22.29
N ALA A 111 19.99 4.82 -22.60
CA ALA A 111 20.70 3.95 -21.65
C ALA A 111 21.16 4.68 -20.36
N SER A 112 21.20 6.00 -20.36
CA SER A 112 21.45 6.83 -19.17
C SER A 112 20.18 7.55 -18.76
N THR A 113 19.69 7.26 -17.57
CA THR A 113 18.43 7.75 -16.98
C THR A 113 18.52 9.15 -16.38
N HIS A 114 19.54 9.93 -16.67
CA HIS A 114 19.57 11.32 -16.24
C HIS A 114 18.70 12.19 -17.14
N PHE A 115 17.57 12.64 -16.56
CA PHE A 115 16.63 13.53 -17.20
C PHE A 115 17.11 14.96 -17.19
N SER A 116 17.35 15.50 -18.36
CA SER A 116 17.27 16.94 -18.62
C SER A 116 16.00 17.17 -19.45
N GLY A 117 15.02 17.90 -18.94
CA GLY A 117 13.88 18.31 -19.75
C GLY A 117 12.50 18.14 -19.11
N LEU A 118 12.30 17.17 -18.19
CA LEU A 118 11.05 17.05 -17.46
C LEU A 118 10.92 18.05 -16.30
N ALA A 119 12.04 18.57 -15.77
CA ALA A 119 12.03 19.50 -14.65
C ALA A 119 11.11 20.71 -14.88
N ASP A 120 10.96 21.15 -16.12
CA ASP A 120 10.10 22.28 -16.51
C ASP A 120 8.78 21.84 -17.16
N SER A 121 8.54 20.53 -17.32
CA SER A 121 7.35 20.02 -17.99
C SER A 121 6.19 19.83 -17.01
N VAL A 122 5.02 20.36 -17.37
CA VAL A 122 3.77 20.14 -16.62
C VAL A 122 3.37 18.68 -16.62
N PHE A 123 3.77 17.89 -17.61
CA PHE A 123 3.40 16.47 -17.74
C PHE A 123 3.97 15.57 -16.61
N ARG A 124 5.06 16.00 -15.93
CA ARG A 124 5.55 15.24 -14.74
C ARG A 124 4.50 15.14 -13.63
N TRP A 125 3.56 16.10 -13.56
CA TRP A 125 2.50 16.10 -12.56
C TRP A 125 1.41 15.03 -12.78
N LEU A 126 1.44 14.30 -13.92
CA LEU A 126 0.58 13.13 -14.15
C LEU A 126 0.82 12.01 -13.13
N ILE A 127 1.93 12.05 -12.40
CA ILE A 127 2.21 11.15 -11.27
C ILE A 127 1.18 11.30 -10.14
N VAL A 128 0.68 12.52 -9.89
CA VAL A 128 -0.20 12.82 -8.75
C VAL A 128 -1.51 12.02 -8.79
N PRO A 129 -2.29 12.01 -9.90
CA PRO A 129 -3.48 11.18 -9.97
C PRO A 129 -3.16 9.68 -9.88
N VAL A 130 -2.01 9.22 -10.37
CA VAL A 130 -1.60 7.82 -10.25
C VAL A 130 -1.32 7.46 -8.80
N LEU A 131 -0.56 8.28 -8.07
CA LEU A 131 -0.32 8.10 -6.64
C LEU A 131 -1.62 8.16 -5.83
N PHE A 132 -2.55 9.02 -6.22
CA PHE A 132 -3.85 9.12 -5.55
C PHE A 132 -4.67 7.83 -5.70
N ILE A 133 -4.65 7.20 -6.87
CA ILE A 133 -5.29 5.89 -7.10
C ILE A 133 -4.67 4.83 -6.18
N ILE A 134 -3.33 4.77 -6.09
CA ILE A 134 -2.62 3.83 -5.20
C ILE A 134 -2.97 4.11 -3.73
N MET A 135 -3.01 5.38 -3.34
CA MET A 135 -3.33 5.80 -1.99
C MET A 135 -4.74 5.37 -1.56
N ILE A 136 -5.73 5.52 -2.43
CA ILE A 136 -7.10 5.02 -2.17
C ILE A 136 -7.08 3.50 -2.05
N GLY A 137 -6.50 2.78 -3.00
CA GLY A 137 -6.41 1.32 -2.98
C GLY A 137 -5.75 0.79 -1.71
N GLY A 138 -4.58 1.32 -1.35
CA GLY A 138 -3.82 0.94 -0.15
C GLY A 138 -4.56 1.25 1.15
N SER A 139 -5.33 2.33 1.19
CA SER A 139 -6.13 2.69 2.37
C SER A 139 -7.25 1.67 2.66
N PHE A 140 -7.89 1.14 1.61
CA PHE A 140 -8.87 0.05 1.76
C PHE A 140 -8.23 -1.21 2.32
N ILE A 141 -7.07 -1.61 1.80
CA ILE A 141 -6.38 -2.83 2.22
C ILE A 141 -6.01 -2.78 3.69
N LYS A 142 -5.42 -1.69 4.17
CA LYS A 142 -5.03 -1.52 5.58
C LYS A 142 -6.20 -1.75 6.55
N SER A 143 -7.39 -1.29 6.18
CA SER A 143 -8.59 -1.43 7.03
C SER A 143 -9.18 -2.83 6.96
N VAL A 144 -9.27 -3.41 5.74
CA VAL A 144 -10.05 -4.62 5.48
C VAL A 144 -9.30 -5.88 5.90
N ILE A 145 -7.99 -6.00 5.61
CA ILE A 145 -7.29 -7.26 5.86
C ILE A 145 -7.12 -7.51 7.35
N SER A 146 -6.70 -6.52 8.13
CA SER A 146 -6.60 -6.67 9.58
C SER A 146 -7.94 -7.00 10.24
N ALA A 147 -9.04 -6.38 9.77
CA ALA A 147 -10.38 -6.71 10.21
C ALA A 147 -10.82 -8.13 9.78
N SER A 148 -10.41 -8.58 8.60
CA SER A 148 -10.65 -9.95 8.13
C SER A 148 -9.95 -10.98 9.04
N VAL A 149 -8.69 -10.77 9.40
CA VAL A 149 -7.96 -11.63 10.34
C VAL A 149 -8.68 -11.71 11.69
N ALA A 150 -9.16 -10.57 12.21
CA ALA A 150 -9.90 -10.54 13.47
C ALA A 150 -11.20 -11.37 13.42
N LYS A 151 -11.93 -11.32 12.29
CA LYS A 151 -13.21 -12.05 12.11
C LYS A 151 -13.05 -13.54 11.85
N GLU A 152 -11.92 -13.94 11.25
CA GLU A 152 -11.64 -15.35 10.94
C GLU A 152 -10.91 -16.08 12.07
N THR A 153 -10.62 -15.41 13.20
CA THR A 153 -10.00 -15.97 14.39
C THR A 153 -10.96 -15.94 15.56
N THR A 154 -10.87 -16.93 16.46
CA THR A 154 -11.56 -16.96 17.76
C THR A 154 -10.72 -16.22 18.80
N GLU A 155 -11.30 -15.91 19.97
CA GLU A 155 -10.53 -15.30 21.07
C GLU A 155 -9.29 -16.11 21.46
N ALA A 156 -9.41 -17.44 21.51
CA ALA A 156 -8.31 -18.33 21.84
C ALA A 156 -7.20 -18.40 20.77
N THR A 157 -7.51 -18.13 19.50
CA THR A 157 -6.57 -18.22 18.38
C THR A 157 -6.14 -16.88 17.84
N ARG A 158 -6.72 -15.78 18.32
CA ARG A 158 -6.52 -14.43 17.79
C ARG A 158 -5.07 -13.94 17.87
N ALA A 159 -4.42 -14.13 19.01
CA ALA A 159 -3.01 -13.75 19.19
C ALA A 159 -2.11 -14.48 18.18
N ARG A 160 -2.29 -15.79 18.02
CA ARG A 160 -1.55 -16.58 17.04
C ARG A 160 -1.88 -16.21 15.60
N GLY A 161 -3.15 -15.87 15.30
CA GLY A 161 -3.59 -15.40 14.00
C GLY A 161 -2.89 -14.09 13.60
N TYR A 162 -2.79 -13.14 14.51
CA TYR A 162 -2.03 -11.90 14.28
C TYR A 162 -0.52 -12.14 14.17
N SER A 163 0.06 -13.10 14.90
CA SER A 163 1.48 -13.47 14.73
C SER A 163 1.76 -13.98 13.33
N ILE A 164 0.88 -14.81 12.75
CA ILE A 164 0.99 -15.26 11.35
C ILE A 164 0.83 -14.10 10.40
N PHE A 165 -0.15 -13.23 10.63
CA PHE A 165 -0.36 -12.02 9.82
C PHE A 165 0.89 -11.13 9.77
N TYR A 166 1.47 -10.79 10.92
CA TYR A 166 2.69 -9.97 10.96
C TYR A 166 3.91 -10.69 10.37
N MET A 167 3.97 -12.02 10.47
CA MET A 167 5.00 -12.79 9.77
C MET A 167 4.88 -12.62 8.25
N MET A 168 3.66 -12.69 7.67
CA MET A 168 3.45 -12.46 6.25
C MET A 168 3.78 -11.02 5.83
N VAL A 169 3.42 -10.03 6.65
CA VAL A 169 3.81 -8.62 6.46
C VAL A 169 5.33 -8.49 6.38
N ASN A 170 6.07 -9.09 7.31
CA ASN A 170 7.54 -8.99 7.35
C ASN A 170 8.20 -9.73 6.18
N ILE A 171 7.73 -10.93 5.82
CA ILE A 171 8.23 -11.66 4.65
C ILE A 171 7.99 -10.84 3.38
N GLY A 172 6.80 -10.26 3.21
CA GLY A 172 6.47 -9.40 2.08
C GLY A 172 7.36 -8.17 2.02
N ALA A 173 7.55 -7.49 3.15
CA ALA A 173 8.41 -6.31 3.24
C ALA A 173 9.87 -6.63 2.90
N PHE A 174 10.40 -7.72 3.45
CA PHE A 174 11.76 -8.18 3.16
C PHE A 174 11.92 -8.51 1.68
N THR A 175 11.05 -9.34 1.12
CA THR A 175 11.12 -9.74 -0.30
C THR A 175 10.98 -8.54 -1.22
N GLY A 176 10.03 -7.62 -0.96
CA GLY A 176 9.85 -6.41 -1.76
C GLY A 176 11.08 -5.52 -1.80
N LYS A 177 11.75 -5.34 -0.68
CA LYS A 177 13.01 -4.57 -0.60
C LYS A 177 14.17 -5.28 -1.30
N THR A 178 14.27 -6.60 -1.15
CA THR A 178 15.40 -7.38 -1.67
C THR A 178 15.42 -7.47 -3.21
N VAL A 179 14.30 -7.26 -3.89
CA VAL A 179 14.22 -7.27 -5.36
C VAL A 179 14.94 -6.07 -5.99
N ILE A 180 15.10 -4.97 -5.26
CA ILE A 180 15.60 -3.69 -5.81
C ILE A 180 17.06 -3.79 -6.25
N ASP A 181 17.95 -4.24 -5.36
CA ASP A 181 19.40 -4.27 -5.62
C ASP A 181 19.79 -5.19 -6.79
N PRO A 182 19.31 -6.46 -6.87
CA PRO A 182 19.58 -7.30 -8.03
C PRO A 182 19.11 -6.69 -9.34
N LEU A 183 17.90 -6.08 -9.34
CA LEU A 183 17.37 -5.46 -10.54
C LEU A 183 18.21 -4.25 -10.96
N ARG A 184 18.59 -3.40 -10.00
CA ARG A 184 19.45 -2.23 -10.24
C ARG A 184 20.83 -2.62 -10.76
N ASN A 185 21.41 -3.70 -10.25
CA ASN A 185 22.71 -4.21 -10.71
C ASN A 185 22.64 -4.74 -12.16
N MET A 186 21.47 -5.22 -12.61
CA MET A 186 21.30 -5.73 -13.97
C MET A 186 21.01 -4.64 -15.00
N ILE A 187 20.20 -3.64 -14.67
CA ILE A 187 19.65 -2.67 -15.64
C ILE A 187 19.82 -1.21 -15.22
N GLY A 188 20.62 -0.95 -14.18
CA GLY A 188 20.85 0.41 -13.70
C GLY A 188 19.60 1.10 -13.17
N ASP A 189 19.50 2.41 -13.37
CA ASP A 189 18.39 3.21 -12.83
C ASP A 189 17.04 2.94 -13.52
N GLN A 190 17.02 2.28 -14.67
CA GLN A 190 15.78 1.78 -15.26
C GLN A 190 15.06 0.80 -14.34
N ALA A 191 15.76 0.18 -13.40
CA ALA A 191 15.17 -0.66 -12.37
C ALA A 191 14.03 0.03 -11.63
N TYR A 192 14.11 1.34 -11.40
CA TYR A 192 13.05 2.10 -10.73
C TYR A 192 11.73 2.14 -11.50
N ILE A 193 11.77 1.96 -12.82
CA ILE A 193 10.58 1.81 -13.67
C ILE A 193 10.04 0.37 -13.54
N TYR A 194 10.92 -0.63 -13.65
CA TYR A 194 10.53 -2.04 -13.64
C TYR A 194 10.02 -2.53 -12.27
N ILE A 195 10.46 -1.91 -11.17
CA ILE A 195 9.91 -2.17 -9.82
C ILE A 195 8.41 -1.86 -9.76
N ASN A 196 7.95 -0.83 -10.47
CA ASN A 196 6.53 -0.52 -10.53
C ASN A 196 5.74 -1.62 -11.27
N TYR A 197 6.29 -2.19 -12.36
CA TYR A 197 5.69 -3.35 -13.03
C TYR A 197 5.67 -4.57 -12.12
N PHE A 198 6.78 -4.86 -11.41
CA PHE A 198 6.81 -5.93 -10.41
C PHE A 198 5.67 -5.77 -9.39
N SER A 199 5.50 -4.58 -8.84
CA SER A 199 4.44 -4.29 -7.87
C SER A 199 3.04 -4.41 -8.48
N GLY A 200 2.87 -4.00 -9.74
CA GLY A 200 1.64 -4.23 -10.49
C GLY A 200 1.30 -5.72 -10.64
N PHE A 201 2.29 -6.56 -10.94
CA PHE A 201 2.10 -8.01 -11.02
C PHE A 201 1.79 -8.65 -9.65
N MET A 202 2.44 -8.22 -8.58
CA MET A 202 2.15 -8.72 -7.22
C MET A 202 0.71 -8.40 -6.82
N THR A 203 0.25 -7.17 -7.06
CA THR A 203 -1.14 -6.78 -6.75
C THR A 203 -2.15 -7.43 -7.71
N LEU A 204 -1.78 -7.72 -8.95
CA LEU A 204 -2.62 -8.49 -9.88
C LEU A 204 -2.81 -9.93 -9.40
N ILE A 205 -1.74 -10.59 -8.92
CA ILE A 205 -1.84 -11.93 -8.31
C ILE A 205 -2.78 -11.88 -7.08
N ALA A 206 -2.63 -10.87 -6.23
CA ALA A 206 -3.52 -10.67 -5.09
C ALA A 206 -4.98 -10.44 -5.53
N LEU A 207 -5.22 -9.64 -6.57
CA LEU A 207 -6.55 -9.43 -7.16
C LEU A 207 -7.18 -10.75 -7.62
N LEU A 208 -6.43 -11.55 -8.37
CA LEU A 208 -6.91 -12.85 -8.86
C LEU A 208 -7.15 -13.82 -7.70
N ALA A 209 -6.28 -13.83 -6.68
CA ALA A 209 -6.50 -14.63 -5.48
C ALA A 209 -7.78 -14.25 -4.75
N VAL A 210 -8.07 -12.96 -4.59
CA VAL A 210 -9.34 -12.50 -4.01
C VAL A 210 -10.52 -12.89 -4.90
N PHE A 211 -10.41 -12.70 -6.20
CA PHE A 211 -11.49 -12.96 -7.13
C PHE A 211 -11.93 -14.43 -7.12
N PHE A 212 -10.96 -15.35 -7.19
CA PHE A 212 -11.24 -16.79 -7.30
C PHE A 212 -11.34 -17.51 -5.95
N LEU A 213 -10.59 -17.08 -4.94
CA LEU A 213 -10.42 -17.85 -3.71
C LEU A 213 -11.15 -17.25 -2.52
N TYR A 214 -11.36 -15.91 -2.46
CA TYR A 214 -12.01 -15.27 -1.33
C TYR A 214 -13.53 -15.31 -1.48
N LYS A 215 -14.19 -15.96 -0.53
CA LYS A 215 -15.66 -15.99 -0.43
C LYS A 215 -16.09 -15.15 0.77
N SER A 216 -17.01 -14.22 0.58
CA SER A 216 -17.57 -13.46 1.69
C SER A 216 -18.43 -14.37 2.55
N THR A 217 -18.01 -14.59 3.79
CA THR A 217 -18.73 -15.39 4.78
C THR A 217 -19.50 -14.51 5.78
N HIS A 218 -19.30 -13.20 5.72
CA HIS A 218 -19.87 -12.25 6.65
C HIS A 218 -20.90 -11.35 5.99
N THR A 219 -22.00 -11.13 6.70
CA THR A 219 -23.02 -10.14 6.33
C THR A 219 -22.42 -8.74 6.31
N VAL A 220 -22.89 -7.94 5.39
CA VAL A 220 -22.57 -6.50 5.28
C VAL A 220 -23.04 -5.84 6.58
N GLY A 221 -22.17 -5.08 7.24
CA GLY A 221 -22.53 -4.32 8.43
C GLY A 221 -23.32 -3.04 8.06
N GLU A 222 -23.98 -2.44 9.02
CA GLU A 222 -24.68 -1.15 8.79
C GLU A 222 -23.70 -0.01 8.49
N GLY A 223 -22.43 -0.18 8.82
CA GLY A 223 -21.32 0.79 8.60
C GLY A 223 -21.64 2.18 9.19
N LYS A 224 -20.63 2.87 9.67
CA LYS A 224 -20.79 4.23 10.19
C LYS A 224 -21.03 5.23 9.06
N SER A 225 -21.86 6.24 9.31
CA SER A 225 -22.04 7.35 8.37
C SER A 225 -20.77 8.24 8.37
N MET A 226 -20.54 8.99 7.27
CA MET A 226 -19.42 9.94 7.21
C MET A 226 -19.46 10.99 8.32
N ARG A 227 -20.67 11.36 8.76
CA ARG A 227 -20.88 12.27 9.89
C ARG A 227 -20.41 11.67 11.21
N GLU A 228 -20.73 10.41 11.46
CA GLU A 228 -20.29 9.68 12.67
C GLU A 228 -18.77 9.48 12.70
N ILE A 229 -18.16 9.22 11.53
CA ILE A 229 -16.71 9.12 11.40
C ILE A 229 -16.06 10.46 11.72
N GLY A 230 -16.54 11.55 11.12
CA GLY A 230 -16.06 12.90 11.38
C GLY A 230 -16.20 13.31 12.86
N GLN A 231 -17.34 12.98 13.48
CA GLN A 231 -17.54 13.21 14.91
C GLN A 231 -16.60 12.35 15.78
N GLY A 232 -16.35 11.10 15.39
CA GLY A 232 -15.38 10.23 16.05
C GLY A 232 -13.98 10.80 15.98
N PHE A 233 -13.56 11.26 14.81
CA PHE A 233 -12.27 11.91 14.61
C PHE A 233 -12.12 13.18 15.46
N LEU A 234 -13.13 14.05 15.45
CA LEU A 234 -13.14 15.25 16.28
C LEU A 234 -13.03 14.92 17.78
N ARG A 235 -13.72 13.89 18.27
CA ARG A 235 -13.60 13.44 19.67
C ARG A 235 -12.18 12.98 20.01
N ILE A 236 -11.46 12.35 19.08
CA ILE A 236 -10.08 11.93 19.29
C ILE A 236 -9.17 13.16 19.38
N VAL A 237 -9.29 14.10 18.43
CA VAL A 237 -8.46 15.31 18.36
C VAL A 237 -8.74 16.29 19.51
N THR A 238 -9.96 16.30 20.05
CA THR A 238 -10.32 17.14 21.20
C THR A 238 -10.01 16.48 22.55
N ASN A 239 -9.69 15.20 22.59
CA ASN A 239 -9.36 14.49 23.82
C ASN A 239 -7.86 14.62 24.14
N TRP A 240 -7.52 15.48 25.09
CA TRP A 240 -6.13 15.75 25.51
C TRP A 240 -5.33 14.49 25.88
N ARG A 241 -5.96 13.52 26.53
CA ARG A 241 -5.29 12.26 26.92
C ARG A 241 -4.91 11.43 25.69
N LEU A 242 -5.80 11.37 24.69
CA LEU A 242 -5.53 10.67 23.43
C LEU A 242 -4.46 11.40 22.61
N LEU A 243 -4.46 12.73 22.59
CA LEU A 243 -3.43 13.52 21.90
C LEU A 243 -2.04 13.27 22.50
N ILE A 244 -1.90 13.26 23.81
CA ILE A 244 -0.61 12.94 24.46
C ILE A 244 -0.16 11.53 24.07
N LEU A 245 -1.06 10.55 24.11
CA LEU A 245 -0.72 9.17 23.74
C LEU A 245 -0.25 9.10 22.25
N ILE A 246 -0.95 9.78 21.35
CA ILE A 246 -0.58 9.87 19.95
C ILE A 246 0.80 10.52 19.80
N LEU A 247 1.09 11.61 20.49
CA LEU A 247 2.38 12.30 20.45
C LEU A 247 3.52 11.41 20.94
N ILE A 248 3.32 10.67 22.03
CA ILE A 248 4.32 9.73 22.56
C ILE A 248 4.61 8.62 21.54
N ILE A 249 3.56 8.01 20.98
CA ILE A 249 3.69 6.95 19.98
C ILE A 249 4.35 7.50 18.71
N THR A 250 3.98 8.69 18.26
CA THR A 250 4.58 9.34 17.08
C THR A 250 6.06 9.61 17.31
N GLY A 251 6.44 10.15 18.48
CA GLY A 251 7.84 10.38 18.84
C GLY A 251 8.66 9.08 18.83
N PHE A 252 8.11 8.00 19.41
CA PHE A 252 8.75 6.69 19.36
C PHE A 252 8.99 6.22 17.92
N TRP A 253 7.98 6.29 17.05
CA TRP A 253 8.10 5.86 15.67
C TRP A 253 9.04 6.75 14.84
N MET A 254 9.10 8.05 15.11
CA MET A 254 10.06 8.95 14.46
C MET A 254 11.50 8.55 14.75
N VAL A 255 11.83 8.30 16.03
CA VAL A 255 13.17 7.84 16.44
C VAL A 255 13.48 6.48 15.84
N GLN A 256 12.52 5.56 15.86
CA GLN A 256 12.71 4.22 15.30
C GLN A 256 12.99 4.25 13.80
N HIS A 257 12.26 5.05 13.03
CA HIS A 257 12.50 5.19 11.60
C HIS A 257 13.88 5.77 11.28
N GLN A 258 14.37 6.72 12.08
CA GLN A 258 15.71 7.27 11.91
C GLN A 258 16.83 6.28 12.22
N LEU A 259 16.59 5.30 13.10
CA LEU A 259 17.57 4.25 13.42
C LEU A 259 17.71 3.19 12.31
N TYR A 260 16.72 3.08 11.43
CA TYR A 260 16.67 2.09 10.34
C TYR A 260 16.83 2.71 8.93
N ALA A 261 16.96 4.03 8.84
CA ALA A 261 17.25 4.77 7.60
C ALA A 261 18.78 4.85 7.37
#